data_59ac5adce96b230320adcb4e556b9b67
#
_entry.id   59ac5adce96b230320adcb4e556b9b67
#
_cell.length_a   1.000
_cell.length_b   1.000
_cell.length_c   1.000
_cell.angle_alpha   90.00
_cell.angle_beta   90.00
_cell.angle_gamma   90.00
#
_symmetry.space_group_name_H-M   'P 1'
#
loop_
_entity.id
_entity.type
_entity.pdbx_description
1 polymer ?
#
loop_
_entity_poly.entity_id
_entity_poly.type
_entity_poly.pdbx_seq_one_letter_code
_entity_poly.pdbx_strand_id
1 'polypeptide(L)'
;MRRTKEDAQLTREKLLDTAELVFSNKGVARTSLQDIAQAAGLTRGAIYWHFEDKAALFSAMMDRIVTPMEEALKALTEHPGKDPMAELREAMLVSLRLITDDERTRRVMQIAVRQAPFVGEMAGALERRLEVHLRCRGHIESAVRSAQALGLAQQALSPRAVATSIMAIITGLIDLWMLEPSLFPLVEAGQQALDVYLAGLKSVA
;
A
#
# COMPACT_ATOMS: atom_id res chain seq x y z
N MET A 1 13.72 25.67 25.03
CA MET A 1 12.74 24.68 25.51
C MET A 1 12.99 23.36 24.77
N ARG A 2 13.27 22.27 25.49
CA ARG A 2 13.52 20.95 24.88
C ARG A 2 12.19 20.42 24.38
N ARG A 3 12.01 20.26 23.05
CA ARG A 3 10.81 19.63 22.47
C ARG A 3 10.64 18.23 23.05
N THR A 4 9.44 17.90 23.49
CA THR A 4 9.11 16.56 23.96
C THR A 4 9.07 15.61 22.77
N LYS A 5 9.16 14.29 23.00
CA LYS A 5 9.01 13.28 21.95
C LYS A 5 7.62 13.39 21.27
N GLU A 6 6.62 13.77 22.04
CA GLU A 6 5.25 13.99 21.58
C GLU A 6 5.15 15.21 20.64
N ASP A 7 5.76 16.36 21.01
CA ASP A 7 5.81 17.54 20.13
C ASP A 7 6.50 17.26 18.80
N ALA A 8 7.54 16.41 18.82
CA ALA A 8 8.25 15.98 17.62
C ALA A 8 7.34 15.13 16.72
N GLN A 9 6.59 14.18 17.31
CA GLN A 9 5.65 13.34 16.56
C GLN A 9 4.52 14.18 15.94
N LEU A 10 3.91 15.10 16.70
CA LEU A 10 2.89 16.03 16.19
C LEU A 10 3.40 16.86 15.02
N THR A 11 4.64 17.33 15.10
CA THR A 11 5.28 18.10 14.03
C THR A 11 5.46 17.21 12.77
N ARG A 12 5.89 15.97 12.97
CA ARG A 12 6.06 15.00 11.86
C ARG A 12 4.73 14.70 11.17
N GLU A 13 3.66 14.45 11.93
CA GLU A 13 2.33 14.20 11.37
C GLU A 13 1.82 15.43 10.59
N LYS A 14 1.99 16.64 11.12
CA LYS A 14 1.64 17.87 10.43
C LYS A 14 2.36 18.02 9.09
N LEU A 15 3.64 17.66 9.03
CA LEU A 15 4.42 17.71 7.79
C LEU A 15 3.88 16.70 6.76
N LEU A 16 3.55 15.48 7.19
CA LEU A 16 2.96 14.47 6.32
C LEU A 16 1.58 14.88 5.79
N ASP A 17 0.70 15.41 6.65
CA ASP A 17 -0.62 15.91 6.25
C ASP A 17 -0.51 17.05 5.23
N THR A 18 0.44 17.97 5.47
CA THR A 18 0.68 19.09 4.54
C THR A 18 1.27 18.58 3.22
N ALA A 19 2.16 17.59 3.26
CA ALA A 19 2.76 17.00 2.07
C ALA A 19 1.71 16.38 1.15
N GLU A 20 0.74 15.65 1.72
CA GLU A 20 -0.39 15.07 0.96
C GLU A 20 -1.12 16.14 0.14
N LEU A 21 -1.43 17.28 0.75
CA LEU A 21 -2.14 18.38 0.10
C LEU A 21 -1.29 19.08 -0.96
N VAL A 22 -0.02 19.36 -0.64
CA VAL A 22 0.89 20.04 -1.56
C VAL A 22 1.21 19.17 -2.77
N PHE A 23 1.47 17.86 -2.57
CA PHE A 23 1.70 16.92 -3.66
C PHE A 23 0.46 16.75 -4.54
N SER A 24 -0.72 16.64 -3.94
CA SER A 24 -1.97 16.54 -4.69
C SER A 24 -2.19 17.74 -5.61
N ASN A 25 -1.87 18.97 -5.14
CA ASN A 25 -2.12 20.20 -5.88
C ASN A 25 -1.02 20.56 -6.89
N LYS A 26 0.25 20.42 -6.51
CA LYS A 26 1.42 20.82 -7.30
C LYS A 26 2.07 19.69 -8.09
N GLY A 27 1.84 18.44 -7.67
CA GLY A 27 2.57 17.25 -8.11
C GLY A 27 3.90 17.08 -7.36
N VAL A 28 4.35 15.84 -7.25
CA VAL A 28 5.58 15.46 -6.51
C VAL A 28 6.83 16.09 -7.13
N ALA A 29 6.93 16.04 -8.47
CA ALA A 29 8.11 16.55 -9.19
C ALA A 29 8.35 18.06 -8.98
N ARG A 30 7.28 18.85 -8.85
CA ARG A 30 7.34 20.32 -8.73
C ARG A 30 7.34 20.81 -7.28
N THR A 31 7.41 19.92 -6.31
CA THR A 31 7.36 20.24 -4.88
C THR A 31 8.71 19.96 -4.23
N SER A 32 9.22 20.92 -3.46
CA SER A 32 10.40 20.77 -2.60
C SER A 32 9.99 20.56 -1.14
N LEU A 33 10.92 20.03 -0.32
CA LEU A 33 10.73 19.95 1.13
C LEU A 33 10.50 21.36 1.73
N GLN A 34 11.12 22.38 1.15
CA GLN A 34 10.94 23.78 1.62
C GLN A 34 9.51 24.27 1.36
N ASP A 35 8.90 23.96 0.20
CA ASP A 35 7.50 24.29 -0.08
C ASP A 35 6.56 23.68 0.98
N ILE A 36 6.81 22.41 1.35
CA ILE A 36 6.03 21.70 2.35
C ILE A 36 6.21 22.32 3.73
N ALA A 37 7.45 22.62 4.15
CA ALA A 37 7.71 23.27 5.43
C ALA A 37 7.01 24.64 5.51
N GLN A 38 7.09 25.44 4.44
CA GLN A 38 6.44 26.75 4.37
C GLN A 38 4.91 26.60 4.45
N ALA A 39 4.32 25.68 3.72
CA ALA A 39 2.88 25.42 3.75
C ALA A 39 2.41 24.92 5.12
N ALA A 40 3.25 24.17 5.85
CA ALA A 40 3.00 23.74 7.23
C ALA A 40 3.22 24.87 8.28
N GLY A 41 3.69 26.05 7.88
CA GLY A 41 4.06 27.12 8.83
C GLY A 41 5.28 26.76 9.69
N LEU A 42 6.21 25.96 9.15
CA LEU A 42 7.40 25.46 9.83
C LEU A 42 8.68 25.96 9.13
N THR A 43 9.80 25.92 9.86
CA THR A 43 11.09 26.29 9.29
C THR A 43 11.66 25.16 8.40
N ARG A 44 12.55 25.54 7.46
CA ARG A 44 13.34 24.58 6.68
C ARG A 44 14.07 23.57 7.57
N GLY A 45 14.70 24.02 8.65
CA GLY A 45 15.40 23.14 9.60
C GLY A 45 14.47 22.12 10.27
N ALA A 46 13.22 22.48 10.51
CA ALA A 46 12.27 21.57 11.13
C ALA A 46 11.93 20.36 10.22
N ILE A 47 11.74 20.55 8.92
CA ILE A 47 11.45 19.43 8.01
C ILE A 47 12.67 18.54 7.81
N TYR A 48 13.90 19.10 7.66
CA TYR A 48 15.12 18.31 7.52
C TYR A 48 15.52 17.56 8.79
N TRP A 49 14.98 17.94 9.94
CA TRP A 49 15.13 17.16 11.17
C TRP A 49 14.29 15.86 11.14
N HIS A 50 13.16 15.85 10.42
CA HIS A 50 12.25 14.70 10.32
C HIS A 50 12.49 13.84 9.09
N PHE A 51 12.92 14.45 7.98
CA PHE A 51 13.05 13.78 6.69
C PHE A 51 14.33 14.21 6.00
N GLU A 52 15.17 13.25 5.68
CA GLU A 52 16.46 13.46 5.01
C GLU A 52 16.26 14.10 3.64
N ASP A 53 15.29 13.58 2.87
CA ASP A 53 14.95 14.03 1.53
C ASP A 53 13.46 13.88 1.21
N LYS A 54 13.09 14.22 -0.01
CA LYS A 54 11.71 14.12 -0.49
C LYS A 54 11.24 12.67 -0.64
N ALA A 55 12.13 11.75 -0.99
CA ALA A 55 11.81 10.32 -1.09
C ALA A 55 11.47 9.73 0.29
N ALA A 56 12.24 10.10 1.33
CA ALA A 56 11.97 9.68 2.71
C ALA A 56 10.62 10.20 3.22
N LEU A 57 10.29 11.47 2.94
CA LEU A 57 8.99 12.03 3.28
C LEU A 57 7.85 11.33 2.53
N PHE A 58 8.01 11.13 1.21
CA PHE A 58 7.03 10.43 0.39
C PHE A 58 6.81 8.99 0.86
N SER A 59 7.88 8.26 1.15
CA SER A 59 7.81 6.89 1.69
C SER A 59 7.08 6.85 3.02
N ALA A 60 7.35 7.79 3.93
CA ALA A 60 6.65 7.89 5.20
C ALA A 60 5.15 8.21 5.04
N MET A 61 4.79 9.02 4.03
CA MET A 61 3.40 9.28 3.66
C MET A 61 2.71 8.01 3.16
N MET A 62 3.38 7.22 2.29
CA MET A 62 2.89 5.94 1.82
C MET A 62 2.75 4.91 2.94
N ASP A 63 3.73 4.82 3.84
CA ASP A 63 3.73 3.87 4.95
C ASP A 63 2.48 4.03 5.85
N ARG A 64 1.95 5.25 6.01
CA ARG A 64 0.72 5.50 6.81
C ARG A 64 -0.52 4.77 6.29
N ILE A 65 -0.60 4.55 4.97
CA ILE A 65 -1.75 3.87 4.33
C ILE A 65 -1.45 2.40 4.02
N VAL A 66 -0.20 2.05 3.78
CA VAL A 66 0.20 0.69 3.39
C VAL A 66 0.42 -0.21 4.60
N THR A 67 0.97 0.32 5.72
CA THR A 67 1.26 -0.47 6.92
C THR A 67 0.04 -1.22 7.46
N PRO A 68 -1.16 -0.61 7.60
CA PRO A 68 -2.34 -1.36 8.07
C PRO A 68 -2.73 -2.52 7.15
N MET A 69 -2.57 -2.35 5.83
CA MET A 69 -2.83 -3.41 4.85
C MET A 69 -1.80 -4.54 4.93
N GLU A 70 -0.52 -4.19 5.10
CA GLU A 70 0.56 -5.16 5.29
C GLU A 70 0.41 -5.95 6.60
N GLU A 71 0.04 -5.28 7.69
CA GLU A 71 -0.20 -5.93 8.99
C GLU A 71 -1.36 -6.92 8.92
N ALA A 72 -2.42 -6.62 8.19
CA ALA A 72 -3.52 -7.55 7.95
C ALA A 72 -3.04 -8.84 7.25
N LEU A 73 -2.18 -8.72 6.23
CA LEU A 73 -1.59 -9.87 5.54
C LEU A 73 -0.61 -10.64 6.44
N LYS A 74 0.18 -9.93 7.24
CA LYS A 74 1.11 -10.52 8.19
C LYS A 74 0.38 -11.36 9.23
N ALA A 75 -0.74 -10.89 9.75
CA ALA A 75 -1.56 -11.60 10.71
C ALA A 75 -2.02 -12.98 10.19
N LEU A 76 -2.33 -13.12 8.89
CA LEU A 76 -2.65 -14.41 8.26
C LEU A 76 -1.49 -15.40 8.31
N THR A 77 -0.25 -14.90 8.29
CA THR A 77 0.95 -15.73 8.36
C THR A 77 1.24 -16.19 9.79
N GLU A 78 1.04 -15.31 10.77
CA GLU A 78 1.33 -15.57 12.18
C GLU A 78 0.24 -16.40 12.85
N HIS A 79 -1.01 -16.26 12.40
CA HIS A 79 -2.17 -16.94 12.99
C HIS A 79 -3.09 -17.48 11.88
N PRO A 80 -2.63 -18.47 11.08
CA PRO A 80 -3.44 -19.04 10.01
C PRO A 80 -4.70 -19.68 10.58
N GLY A 81 -5.85 -19.28 10.03
CA GLY A 81 -7.13 -19.84 10.40
C GLY A 81 -7.42 -21.17 9.68
N LYS A 82 -8.70 -21.55 9.66
CA LYS A 82 -9.14 -22.82 9.06
C LYS A 82 -9.16 -22.80 7.53
N ASP A 83 -9.33 -21.61 6.93
CA ASP A 83 -9.34 -21.40 5.47
C ASP A 83 -8.46 -20.20 5.11
N PRO A 84 -7.13 -20.42 4.97
CA PRO A 84 -6.18 -19.34 4.63
C PRO A 84 -6.51 -18.60 3.33
N MET A 85 -7.18 -19.26 2.38
CA MET A 85 -7.54 -18.63 1.10
C MET A 85 -8.75 -17.69 1.24
N ALA A 86 -9.75 -18.09 2.05
CA ALA A 86 -10.88 -17.22 2.35
C ALA A 86 -10.45 -15.99 3.18
N GLU A 87 -9.56 -16.18 4.14
CA GLU A 87 -8.99 -15.11 4.94
C GLU A 87 -8.16 -14.15 4.09
N LEU A 88 -7.31 -14.68 3.19
CA LEU A 88 -6.54 -13.89 2.23
C LEU A 88 -7.46 -13.06 1.33
N ARG A 89 -8.52 -13.69 0.79
CA ARG A 89 -9.54 -12.99 0.00
C ARG A 89 -10.11 -11.80 0.77
N GLU A 90 -10.51 -11.99 2.02
CA GLU A 90 -11.09 -10.92 2.82
C GLU A 90 -10.08 -9.79 3.10
N ALA A 91 -8.83 -10.11 3.41
CA ALA A 91 -7.77 -9.11 3.58
C ALA A 91 -7.57 -8.25 2.31
N MET A 92 -7.61 -8.87 1.13
CA MET A 92 -7.54 -8.14 -0.14
C MET A 92 -8.75 -7.21 -0.32
N LEU A 93 -9.97 -7.67 -0.03
CA LEU A 93 -11.18 -6.85 -0.15
C LEU A 93 -11.21 -5.70 0.87
N VAL A 94 -10.73 -5.92 2.10
CA VAL A 94 -10.57 -4.84 3.09
C VAL A 94 -9.64 -3.76 2.56
N SER A 95 -8.52 -4.15 1.92
CA SER A 95 -7.60 -3.19 1.31
C SER A 95 -8.26 -2.36 0.21
N LEU A 96 -9.10 -2.98 -0.65
CA LEU A 96 -9.84 -2.26 -1.67
C LEU A 96 -10.90 -1.33 -1.07
N ARG A 97 -11.62 -1.76 -0.02
CA ARG A 97 -12.56 -0.90 0.70
C ARG A 97 -11.88 0.31 1.34
N LEU A 98 -10.70 0.15 1.93
CA LEU A 98 -9.94 1.29 2.46
C LEU A 98 -9.64 2.34 1.39
N ILE A 99 -9.33 1.90 0.16
CA ILE A 99 -9.06 2.82 -0.95
C ILE A 99 -10.34 3.55 -1.41
N THR A 100 -11.50 2.88 -1.40
CA THR A 100 -12.77 3.50 -1.82
C THR A 100 -13.40 4.39 -0.76
N ASP A 101 -13.28 4.02 0.50
CA ASP A 101 -14.06 4.60 1.59
C ASP A 101 -13.28 5.67 2.37
N ASP A 102 -11.93 5.57 2.41
CA ASP A 102 -11.08 6.55 3.07
C ASP A 102 -10.48 7.55 2.07
N GLU A 103 -10.90 8.81 2.17
CA GLU A 103 -10.46 9.88 1.27
C GLU A 103 -8.95 10.11 1.31
N ARG A 104 -8.32 9.95 2.47
CA ARG A 104 -6.88 10.09 2.64
C ARG A 104 -6.14 9.00 1.87
N THR A 105 -6.50 7.74 2.11
CA THR A 105 -5.92 6.58 1.41
C THR A 105 -6.05 6.75 -0.09
N ARG A 106 -7.22 7.11 -0.58
CA ARG A 106 -7.45 7.37 -2.01
C ARG A 106 -6.55 8.48 -2.55
N ARG A 107 -6.45 9.62 -1.85
CA ARG A 107 -5.60 10.76 -2.26
C ARG A 107 -4.14 10.37 -2.34
N VAL A 108 -3.61 9.70 -1.31
CA VAL A 108 -2.20 9.26 -1.28
C VAL A 108 -1.90 8.25 -2.39
N MET A 109 -2.81 7.29 -2.63
CA MET A 109 -2.68 6.36 -3.74
C MET A 109 -2.71 7.05 -5.11
N GLN A 110 -3.58 8.05 -5.32
CA GLN A 110 -3.60 8.85 -6.55
C GLN A 110 -2.27 9.58 -6.77
N ILE A 111 -1.69 10.17 -5.73
CA ILE A 111 -0.37 10.81 -5.81
C ILE A 111 0.69 9.79 -6.25
N ALA A 112 0.69 8.60 -5.65
CA ALA A 112 1.66 7.55 -5.94
C ALA A 112 1.55 6.99 -7.37
N VAL A 113 0.32 6.77 -7.86
CA VAL A 113 0.07 6.18 -9.18
C VAL A 113 0.22 7.21 -10.30
N ARG A 114 -0.25 8.45 -10.10
CA ARG A 114 -0.38 9.43 -11.19
C ARG A 114 0.70 10.51 -11.21
N GLN A 115 1.37 10.79 -10.10
CA GLN A 115 2.18 11.99 -9.94
C GLN A 115 3.62 11.74 -9.48
N ALA A 116 3.96 10.55 -9.01
CA ALA A 116 5.29 10.25 -8.48
C ALA A 116 6.21 9.73 -9.62
N PRO A 117 7.16 10.52 -10.11
CA PRO A 117 8.22 10.01 -10.96
C PRO A 117 9.24 9.30 -10.06
N PHE A 118 9.29 7.98 -10.12
CA PHE A 118 10.25 7.18 -9.34
C PHE A 118 11.66 7.18 -9.98
N VAL A 119 12.17 8.37 -10.31
CA VAL A 119 13.50 8.58 -10.91
C VAL A 119 14.24 9.71 -10.18
N GLY A 120 15.56 9.76 -10.31
CA GLY A 120 16.39 10.79 -9.70
C GLY A 120 16.23 10.82 -8.18
N GLU A 121 15.85 11.95 -7.61
CA GLU A 121 15.66 12.13 -6.15
C GLU A 121 14.57 11.24 -5.53
N MET A 122 13.71 10.62 -6.34
CA MET A 122 12.64 9.72 -5.90
C MET A 122 13.00 8.23 -6.02
N ALA A 123 14.23 7.88 -6.42
CA ALA A 123 14.67 6.49 -6.58
C ALA A 123 14.53 5.67 -5.27
N GLY A 124 14.87 6.26 -4.12
CA GLY A 124 14.71 5.62 -2.80
C GLY A 124 13.25 5.27 -2.47
N ALA A 125 12.29 6.06 -2.96
CA ALA A 125 10.87 5.73 -2.80
C ALA A 125 10.45 4.51 -3.64
N LEU A 126 11.06 4.31 -4.82
CA LEU A 126 10.85 3.10 -5.62
C LEU A 126 11.41 1.85 -4.92
N GLU A 127 12.61 1.95 -4.36
CA GLU A 127 13.22 0.85 -3.59
C GLU A 127 12.32 0.45 -2.41
N ARG A 128 11.86 1.44 -1.64
CA ARG A 128 10.93 1.21 -0.54
C ARG A 128 9.62 0.56 -1.00
N ARG A 129 9.04 1.02 -2.11
CA ARG A 129 7.84 0.42 -2.70
C ARG A 129 8.07 -1.04 -3.09
N LEU A 130 9.21 -1.35 -3.70
CA LEU A 130 9.58 -2.72 -4.05
C LEU A 130 9.70 -3.62 -2.82
N GLU A 131 10.36 -3.16 -1.75
CA GLU A 131 10.46 -3.89 -0.49
C GLU A 131 9.09 -4.26 0.08
N VAL A 132 8.15 -3.29 0.14
CA VAL A 132 6.78 -3.53 0.59
C VAL A 132 6.10 -4.59 -0.27
N HIS A 133 6.20 -4.49 -1.61
CA HIS A 133 5.62 -5.47 -2.52
C HIS A 133 6.20 -6.88 -2.30
N LEU A 134 7.50 -6.99 -2.05
CA LEU A 134 8.15 -8.27 -1.77
C LEU A 134 7.68 -8.88 -0.45
N ARG A 135 7.49 -8.07 0.60
CA ARG A 135 6.95 -8.55 1.87
C ARG A 135 5.49 -8.99 1.75
N CYS A 136 4.63 -8.18 1.13
CA CYS A 136 3.23 -8.55 0.88
C CYS A 136 3.13 -9.86 0.09
N ARG A 137 3.92 -10.01 -0.98
CA ARG A 137 4.00 -11.26 -1.74
C ARG A 137 4.41 -12.43 -0.86
N GLY A 138 5.38 -12.25 0.03
CA GLY A 138 5.82 -13.29 0.97
C GLY A 138 4.70 -13.75 1.91
N HIS A 139 3.89 -12.83 2.42
CA HIS A 139 2.73 -13.16 3.26
C HIS A 139 1.66 -13.93 2.45
N ILE A 140 1.35 -13.50 1.23
CA ILE A 140 0.41 -14.21 0.35
C ILE A 140 0.94 -15.60 0.01
N GLU A 141 2.23 -15.73 -0.32
CA GLU A 141 2.88 -17.02 -0.60
C GLU A 141 2.76 -17.97 0.61
N SER A 142 2.95 -17.47 1.83
CA SER A 142 2.77 -18.25 3.05
C SER A 142 1.33 -18.73 3.23
N ALA A 143 0.33 -17.89 3.00
CA ALA A 143 -1.08 -18.28 3.05
C ALA A 143 -1.41 -19.39 2.04
N VAL A 144 -0.87 -19.31 0.81
CA VAL A 144 -1.04 -20.36 -0.21
C VAL A 144 -0.40 -21.67 0.24
N ARG A 145 0.81 -21.65 0.82
CA ARG A 145 1.46 -22.85 1.38
C ARG A 145 0.63 -23.48 2.51
N SER A 146 0.07 -22.66 3.39
CA SER A 146 -0.82 -23.15 4.44
C SER A 146 -2.07 -23.81 3.87
N ALA A 147 -2.69 -23.24 2.84
CA ALA A 147 -3.84 -23.84 2.17
C ALA A 147 -3.48 -25.17 1.47
N GLN A 148 -2.30 -25.25 0.86
CA GLN A 148 -1.79 -26.52 0.30
C GLN A 148 -1.57 -27.58 1.37
N ALA A 149 -0.96 -27.23 2.49
CA ALA A 149 -0.74 -28.15 3.61
C ALA A 149 -2.06 -28.68 4.19
N LEU A 150 -3.13 -27.90 4.14
CA LEU A 150 -4.49 -28.30 4.54
C LEU A 150 -5.27 -29.06 3.45
N GLY A 151 -4.71 -29.26 2.26
CA GLY A 151 -5.38 -29.88 1.12
C GLY A 151 -6.46 -29.02 0.45
N LEU A 152 -6.50 -27.72 0.77
CA LEU A 152 -7.49 -26.76 0.23
C LEU A 152 -7.07 -26.19 -1.13
N ALA A 153 -5.79 -26.23 -1.47
CA ALA A 153 -5.25 -25.73 -2.72
C ALA A 153 -4.42 -26.81 -3.44
N GLN A 154 -4.38 -26.73 -4.78
CA GLN A 154 -3.67 -27.70 -5.63
C GLN A 154 -2.16 -27.68 -5.32
N GLN A 155 -1.59 -28.87 -5.05
CA GLN A 155 -0.18 -29.06 -4.73
C GLN A 155 0.77 -28.75 -5.92
N ALA A 156 0.29 -28.92 -7.15
CA ALA A 156 1.07 -28.69 -8.36
C ALA A 156 1.35 -27.20 -8.64
N LEU A 157 0.60 -26.28 -8.00
CA LEU A 157 0.75 -24.84 -8.22
C LEU A 157 1.91 -24.28 -7.40
N SER A 158 2.74 -23.45 -8.04
CA SER A 158 3.78 -22.70 -7.34
C SER A 158 3.16 -21.62 -6.42
N PRO A 159 3.34 -21.68 -5.09
CA PRO A 159 2.82 -20.64 -4.19
C PRO A 159 3.30 -19.23 -4.56
N ARG A 160 4.55 -19.12 -5.02
CA ARG A 160 5.12 -17.84 -5.48
C ARG A 160 4.41 -17.30 -6.73
N ALA A 161 4.09 -18.17 -7.68
CA ALA A 161 3.37 -17.76 -8.89
C ALA A 161 1.94 -17.32 -8.55
N VAL A 162 1.25 -18.08 -7.70
CA VAL A 162 -0.09 -17.72 -7.20
C VAL A 162 -0.08 -16.36 -6.49
N ALA A 163 0.87 -16.15 -5.57
CA ALA A 163 1.01 -14.88 -4.88
C ALA A 163 1.26 -13.70 -5.85
N THR A 164 2.13 -13.91 -6.83
CA THR A 164 2.41 -12.90 -7.87
C THR A 164 1.15 -12.58 -8.68
N SER A 165 0.36 -13.58 -9.05
CA SER A 165 -0.90 -13.39 -9.80
C SER A 165 -1.95 -12.62 -8.99
N ILE A 166 -2.13 -12.97 -7.71
CA ILE A 166 -3.06 -12.25 -6.82
C ILE A 166 -2.64 -10.77 -6.70
N MET A 167 -1.35 -10.50 -6.49
CA MET A 167 -0.85 -9.13 -6.45
C MET A 167 -1.07 -8.39 -7.77
N ALA A 168 -0.83 -9.05 -8.91
CA ALA A 168 -1.02 -8.44 -10.23
C ALA A 168 -2.50 -8.08 -10.47
N ILE A 169 -3.44 -8.95 -10.07
CA ILE A 169 -4.88 -8.69 -10.17
C ILE A 169 -5.24 -7.44 -9.33
N ILE A 170 -4.87 -7.43 -8.06
CA ILE A 170 -5.22 -6.33 -7.14
C ILE A 170 -4.56 -5.03 -7.56
N THR A 171 -3.26 -5.04 -7.83
CA THR A 171 -2.53 -3.83 -8.25
C THR A 171 -3.06 -3.30 -9.58
N GLY A 172 -3.33 -4.17 -10.56
CA GLY A 172 -3.87 -3.76 -11.85
C GLY A 172 -5.27 -3.14 -11.74
N LEU A 173 -6.15 -3.68 -10.88
CA LEU A 173 -7.46 -3.10 -10.64
C LEU A 173 -7.35 -1.72 -9.96
N ILE A 174 -6.47 -1.58 -8.97
CA ILE A 174 -6.22 -0.29 -8.30
C ILE A 174 -5.67 0.73 -9.30
N ASP A 175 -4.67 0.37 -10.09
CA ASP A 175 -4.05 1.27 -11.07
C ASP A 175 -5.07 1.73 -12.12
N LEU A 176 -5.88 0.83 -12.67
CA LEU A 176 -6.95 1.18 -13.62
C LEU A 176 -8.01 2.08 -12.98
N TRP A 177 -8.47 1.75 -11.78
CA TRP A 177 -9.47 2.54 -11.08
C TRP A 177 -8.95 3.94 -10.72
N MET A 178 -7.67 4.06 -10.38
CA MET A 178 -7.03 5.35 -10.10
C MET A 178 -6.94 6.27 -11.35
N LEU A 179 -6.99 5.71 -12.56
CA LEU A 179 -7.06 6.53 -13.78
C LEU A 179 -8.41 7.22 -13.90
N GLU A 180 -9.49 6.51 -13.69
CA GLU A 180 -10.86 7.02 -13.75
C GLU A 180 -11.80 6.16 -12.86
N PRO A 181 -12.13 6.62 -11.65
CA PRO A 181 -12.92 5.85 -10.68
C PRO A 181 -14.34 5.51 -11.14
N SER A 182 -14.88 6.21 -12.14
CA SER A 182 -16.22 5.94 -12.69
C SER A 182 -16.28 4.74 -13.65
N LEU A 183 -15.13 4.19 -14.07
CA LEU A 183 -15.08 3.09 -15.04
C LEU A 183 -15.72 1.81 -14.51
N PHE A 184 -15.54 1.50 -13.23
CA PHE A 184 -16.10 0.31 -12.60
C PHE A 184 -16.08 0.43 -11.06
N PRO A 185 -16.95 -0.31 -10.36
CA PRO A 185 -16.91 -0.41 -8.89
C PRO A 185 -15.73 -1.29 -8.46
N LEU A 186 -14.71 -0.69 -7.81
CA LEU A 186 -13.43 -1.33 -7.49
C LEU A 186 -13.60 -2.59 -6.62
N VAL A 187 -14.40 -2.50 -5.57
CA VAL A 187 -14.58 -3.61 -4.61
C VAL A 187 -15.26 -4.80 -5.26
N GLU A 188 -16.32 -4.56 -6.02
CA GLU A 188 -17.08 -5.61 -6.73
C GLU A 188 -16.22 -6.28 -7.82
N ALA A 189 -15.47 -5.48 -8.58
CA ALA A 189 -14.54 -6.01 -9.59
C ALA A 189 -13.44 -6.85 -8.94
N GLY A 190 -12.87 -6.38 -7.84
CA GLY A 190 -11.88 -7.11 -7.06
C GLY A 190 -12.43 -8.42 -6.49
N GLN A 191 -13.66 -8.38 -5.95
CA GLN A 191 -14.32 -9.57 -5.45
C GLN A 191 -14.51 -10.62 -6.56
N GLN A 192 -15.08 -10.23 -7.70
CA GLN A 192 -15.29 -11.14 -8.82
C GLN A 192 -13.99 -11.72 -9.35
N ALA A 193 -12.95 -10.90 -9.53
CA ALA A 193 -11.66 -11.34 -10.03
C ALA A 193 -11.00 -12.35 -9.08
N LEU A 194 -11.03 -12.06 -7.76
CA LEU A 194 -10.50 -12.98 -6.76
C LEU A 194 -11.30 -14.27 -6.69
N ASP A 195 -12.64 -14.21 -6.71
CA ASP A 195 -13.49 -15.40 -6.62
C ASP A 195 -13.23 -16.36 -7.79
N VAL A 196 -13.14 -15.83 -9.01
CA VAL A 196 -12.81 -16.63 -10.20
C VAL A 196 -11.40 -17.22 -10.09
N TYR A 197 -10.41 -16.41 -9.70
CA TYR A 197 -9.04 -16.89 -9.60
C TYR A 197 -8.88 -17.95 -8.51
N LEU A 198 -9.41 -17.69 -7.30
CA LEU A 198 -9.31 -18.60 -6.17
C LEU A 198 -10.09 -19.91 -6.39
N ALA A 199 -11.21 -19.87 -7.12
CA ALA A 199 -11.93 -21.08 -7.49
C ALA A 199 -11.06 -22.03 -8.33
N GLY A 200 -10.23 -21.49 -9.24
CA GLY A 200 -9.30 -22.27 -10.05
C GLY A 200 -8.11 -22.84 -9.26
N LEU A 201 -7.86 -22.39 -8.03
CA LEU A 201 -6.76 -22.89 -7.19
C LEU A 201 -7.18 -24.06 -6.30
N LYS A 202 -8.48 -24.34 -6.14
CA LYS A 202 -8.98 -25.40 -5.25
C LYS A 202 -8.50 -26.78 -5.71
N SER A 203 -8.23 -27.64 -4.73
CA SER A 203 -7.95 -29.05 -5.04
C SER A 203 -9.13 -29.66 -5.81
N VAL A 204 -8.83 -30.38 -6.88
CA VAL A 204 -9.82 -31.22 -7.57
C VAL A 204 -9.98 -32.45 -6.70
N ALA A 205 -11.21 -32.71 -6.26
CA ALA A 205 -11.57 -33.89 -5.48
C ALA A 205 -11.36 -35.19 -6.27
#